data_75cdc73501bc188f6122b847897f908a
#
_entry.id   75cdc73501bc188f6122b847897f908a
#
_cell.length_a   1.000
_cell.length_b   1.000
_cell.length_c   1.000
_cell.angle_alpha   90.00
_cell.angle_beta   90.00
_cell.angle_gamma   90.00
#
_symmetry.space_group_name_H-M   'P 1'
#
loop_
_entity.id
_entity.type
_entity.pdbx_description
1 polymer ?
#
loop_
_entity_poly.entity_id
_entity_poly.type
_entity_poly.pdbx_seq_one_letter_code
_entity_poly.pdbx_strand_id
1 'polypeptide(L)'
;MKRSASAEWKGGLKDGKGTISTESGVLANTSYSFGTRFENAKGTNPEELIGAAHAGCFSMALSAQLGEAGMTAERIATTAAVTLEKLDSGFTITAIHLTVKARIPGADAAKFQTAANNAKAGCPVSKVLNATITMDAALEG
;
A
#
# COMPACT_ATOMS: atom_id res chain seq x y z
N MET A 1 -9.23 -2.58 18.90
CA MET A 1 -9.25 -3.54 17.77
C MET A 1 -7.83 -3.94 17.42
N LYS A 2 -7.56 -5.23 17.34
CA LYS A 2 -6.24 -5.76 16.95
C LYS A 2 -6.37 -6.68 15.75
N ARG A 3 -5.38 -6.65 14.89
CA ARG A 3 -5.21 -7.60 13.79
C ARG A 3 -3.78 -8.11 13.85
N SER A 4 -3.59 -9.41 13.72
CA SER A 4 -2.29 -10.04 13.90
C SER A 4 -1.80 -10.73 12.64
N ALA A 5 -0.49 -10.70 12.47
CA ALA A 5 0.22 -11.46 11.46
C ALA A 5 1.49 -12.01 12.10
N SER A 6 2.06 -13.01 11.48
CA SER A 6 3.26 -13.68 11.97
C SER A 6 4.21 -14.02 10.84
N ALA A 7 5.46 -14.18 11.17
CA ALA A 7 6.48 -14.66 10.24
C ALA A 7 7.44 -15.58 10.95
N GLU A 8 7.99 -16.52 10.20
CA GLU A 8 9.07 -17.42 10.66
C GLU A 8 10.19 -17.37 9.64
N TRP A 9 11.42 -17.32 10.13
CA TRP A 9 12.61 -17.35 9.28
C TRP A 9 13.55 -18.46 9.76
N LYS A 10 14.09 -19.23 8.81
CA LYS A 10 15.05 -20.31 9.09
C LYS A 10 16.27 -20.15 8.20
N GLY A 11 17.44 -20.15 8.81
CA GLY A 11 18.72 -20.09 8.11
C GLY A 11 19.31 -18.70 8.00
N GLY A 12 20.33 -18.57 7.19
CA GLY A 12 21.03 -17.32 6.93
C GLY A 12 20.24 -16.37 6.04
N LEU A 13 20.73 -15.15 5.85
CA LEU A 13 20.01 -14.14 5.08
C LEU A 13 19.81 -14.56 3.62
N LYS A 14 20.86 -15.03 2.96
CA LYS A 14 20.82 -15.32 1.51
C LYS A 14 20.27 -16.70 1.17
N ASP A 15 20.56 -17.69 1.99
CA ASP A 15 20.20 -19.10 1.78
C ASP A 15 19.02 -19.56 2.62
N GLY A 16 18.55 -18.73 3.53
CA GLY A 16 17.42 -19.04 4.39
C GLY A 16 16.07 -18.94 3.67
N LYS A 17 15.04 -19.34 4.38
CA LYS A 17 13.65 -19.32 3.89
C LYS A 17 12.72 -18.87 4.99
N GLY A 18 11.68 -18.15 4.60
CA GLY A 18 10.67 -17.68 5.50
C GLY A 18 9.26 -17.92 5.02
N THR A 19 8.34 -17.77 5.94
CA THR A 19 6.89 -17.80 5.66
C THR A 19 6.21 -16.67 6.42
N ILE A 20 5.13 -16.17 5.82
CA ILE A 20 4.29 -15.12 6.40
C ILE A 20 2.86 -15.64 6.47
N SER A 21 2.19 -15.37 7.58
CA SER A 21 0.79 -15.75 7.78
C SER A 21 0.02 -14.59 8.40
N THR A 22 -1.26 -14.51 8.07
CA THR A 22 -2.20 -13.55 8.69
C THR A 22 -3.26 -14.30 9.47
N GLU A 23 -3.80 -13.68 10.52
CA GLU A 23 -4.84 -14.33 11.33
C GLU A 23 -6.09 -14.68 10.52
N SER A 24 -6.38 -13.93 9.45
CA SER A 24 -7.50 -14.23 8.54
C SER A 24 -7.29 -15.48 7.69
N GLY A 25 -6.04 -15.96 7.60
CA GLY A 25 -5.68 -17.09 6.73
C GLY A 25 -5.53 -16.73 5.26
N VAL A 26 -5.72 -15.47 4.87
CA VAL A 26 -5.53 -15.02 3.48
C VAL A 26 -4.08 -15.23 3.04
N LEU A 27 -3.11 -14.96 3.91
CA LEU A 27 -1.76 -15.44 3.78
C LEU A 27 -1.60 -16.60 4.77
N ALA A 28 -1.23 -17.76 4.29
CA ALA A 28 -1.06 -18.97 5.08
C ALA A 28 0.25 -19.63 4.71
N ASN A 29 1.27 -19.44 5.55
CA ASN A 29 2.63 -19.94 5.31
C ASN A 29 3.16 -19.53 3.92
N THR A 30 2.89 -18.29 3.54
CA THR A 30 3.27 -17.75 2.24
C THR A 30 4.77 -17.52 2.20
N SER A 31 5.41 -18.02 1.17
CA SER A 31 6.87 -18.01 1.03
C SER A 31 7.42 -16.60 0.85
N TYR A 32 8.50 -16.30 1.58
CA TYR A 32 9.35 -15.14 1.30
C TYR A 32 10.81 -15.48 1.55
N SER A 33 11.71 -14.75 0.91
CA SER A 33 13.15 -15.05 0.97
C SER A 33 13.95 -13.83 0.50
N PHE A 34 15.26 -13.94 0.55
CA PHE A 34 16.13 -12.94 -0.09
C PHE A 34 15.77 -12.78 -1.58
N GLY A 35 15.53 -13.89 -2.28
CA GLY A 35 15.17 -13.87 -3.70
C GLY A 35 13.82 -13.19 -3.98
N THR A 36 12.82 -13.36 -3.12
CA THR A 36 11.50 -12.71 -3.31
C THR A 36 11.54 -11.22 -3.00
N ARG A 37 12.51 -10.77 -2.21
CA ARG A 37 12.63 -9.38 -1.79
C ARG A 37 13.56 -8.57 -2.70
N PHE A 38 14.70 -9.12 -3.06
CA PHE A 38 15.78 -8.42 -3.77
C PHE A 38 16.03 -8.92 -5.19
N GLU A 39 15.37 -10.00 -5.58
CA GLU A 39 15.45 -10.61 -6.91
C GLU A 39 14.03 -10.84 -7.45
N ASN A 40 13.86 -11.72 -8.42
CA ASN A 40 12.55 -11.98 -9.05
C ASN A 40 11.99 -13.38 -8.72
N ALA A 41 12.31 -13.92 -7.55
CA ALA A 41 11.76 -15.21 -7.14
C ALA A 41 10.27 -15.10 -6.80
N LYS A 42 9.54 -16.20 -6.98
CA LYS A 42 8.11 -16.27 -6.65
C LYS A 42 7.88 -16.30 -5.14
N GLY A 43 6.94 -15.50 -4.69
CA GLY A 43 6.57 -15.38 -3.29
C GLY A 43 6.16 -13.95 -2.99
N THR A 44 6.06 -13.63 -1.71
CA THR A 44 5.77 -12.26 -1.29
C THR A 44 7.00 -11.58 -0.70
N ASN A 45 6.87 -10.33 -0.33
CA ASN A 45 7.91 -9.56 0.35
C ASN A 45 7.26 -8.44 1.17
N PRO A 46 7.99 -7.90 2.16
CA PRO A 46 7.44 -6.85 3.03
C PRO A 46 7.00 -5.60 2.29
N GLU A 47 7.73 -5.17 1.26
CA GLU A 47 7.44 -3.94 0.52
C GLU A 47 6.12 -4.07 -0.25
N GLU A 48 5.89 -5.21 -0.88
CA GLU A 48 4.65 -5.53 -1.59
C GLU A 48 3.46 -5.56 -0.62
N LEU A 49 3.63 -6.13 0.56
CA LEU A 49 2.58 -6.19 1.59
C LEU A 49 2.26 -4.80 2.15
N ILE A 50 3.27 -3.96 2.35
CA ILE A 50 3.07 -2.56 2.73
C ILE A 50 2.32 -1.83 1.62
N GLY A 51 2.68 -2.04 0.37
CA GLY A 51 1.99 -1.47 -0.79
C GLY A 51 0.52 -1.87 -0.85
N ALA A 52 0.23 -3.15 -0.66
CA ALA A 52 -1.15 -3.66 -0.62
C ALA A 52 -1.96 -3.01 0.51
N ALA A 53 -1.38 -2.93 1.71
CA ALA A 53 -2.01 -2.28 2.85
C ALA A 53 -2.28 -0.80 2.56
N HIS A 54 -1.31 -0.10 1.99
CA HIS A 54 -1.44 1.32 1.69
C HIS A 54 -2.49 1.60 0.60
N ALA A 55 -2.46 0.83 -0.48
CA ALA A 55 -3.44 0.96 -1.56
C ALA A 55 -4.86 0.71 -1.06
N GLY A 56 -5.06 -0.31 -0.24
CA GLY A 56 -6.37 -0.64 0.34
C GLY A 56 -6.86 0.44 1.30
N CYS A 57 -6.02 0.87 2.21
CA CYS A 57 -6.34 1.91 3.19
C CYS A 57 -6.66 3.25 2.49
N PHE A 58 -5.83 3.66 1.56
CA PHE A 58 -6.06 4.88 0.79
C PHE A 58 -7.39 4.84 0.03
N SER A 59 -7.69 3.74 -0.67
CA SER A 59 -8.92 3.62 -1.45
C SER A 59 -10.17 3.77 -0.59
N MET A 60 -10.17 3.18 0.59
CA MET A 60 -11.28 3.33 1.55
C MET A 60 -11.35 4.75 2.11
N ALA A 61 -10.21 5.34 2.44
CA ALA A 61 -10.15 6.73 2.91
C ALA A 61 -10.67 7.71 1.84
N LEU A 62 -10.31 7.49 0.57
CA LEU A 62 -10.83 8.30 -0.52
C LEU A 62 -12.34 8.13 -0.66
N SER A 63 -12.86 6.91 -0.58
CA SER A 63 -14.30 6.67 -0.61
C SER A 63 -15.03 7.44 0.49
N ALA A 64 -14.48 7.47 1.70
CA ALA A 64 -15.06 8.24 2.81
C ALA A 64 -15.03 9.74 2.54
N GLN A 65 -13.90 10.27 2.06
CA GLN A 65 -13.76 11.70 1.73
C GLN A 65 -14.70 12.12 0.60
N LEU A 66 -14.87 11.27 -0.41
CA LEU A 66 -15.84 11.52 -1.49
C LEU A 66 -17.26 11.55 -0.96
N GLY A 67 -17.62 10.65 -0.04
CA GLY A 67 -18.94 10.63 0.58
C GLY A 67 -19.24 11.91 1.35
N GLU A 68 -18.28 12.45 2.08
CA GLU A 68 -18.41 13.74 2.77
C GLU A 68 -18.61 14.89 1.78
N ALA A 69 -18.07 14.79 0.59
CA ALA A 69 -18.23 15.78 -0.48
C ALA A 69 -19.47 15.54 -1.37
N GLY A 70 -20.31 14.57 -1.00
CA GLY A 70 -21.54 14.24 -1.73
C GLY A 70 -21.33 13.44 -3.01
N MET A 71 -20.19 12.76 -3.12
CA MET A 71 -19.85 11.95 -4.29
C MET A 71 -19.72 10.47 -3.91
N THR A 72 -20.12 9.59 -4.83
CA THR A 72 -19.95 8.15 -4.68
C THR A 72 -19.22 7.58 -5.89
N ALA A 73 -18.08 6.95 -5.67
CA ALA A 73 -17.33 6.34 -6.74
C ALA A 73 -17.94 4.98 -7.13
N GLU A 74 -18.05 4.73 -8.43
CA GLU A 74 -18.32 3.39 -8.95
C GLU A 74 -17.06 2.52 -8.81
N ARG A 75 -15.88 3.13 -8.93
CA ARG A 75 -14.61 2.42 -8.89
C ARG A 75 -13.50 3.35 -8.44
N ILE A 76 -12.66 2.84 -7.54
CA ILE A 76 -11.38 3.44 -7.17
C ILE A 76 -10.33 2.37 -7.35
N ALA A 77 -9.38 2.62 -8.23
CA ALA A 77 -8.24 1.73 -8.43
C ALA A 77 -6.97 2.45 -7.98
N THR A 78 -6.24 1.85 -7.06
CA THR A 78 -5.02 2.42 -6.49
C THR A 78 -3.87 1.45 -6.62
N THR A 79 -2.74 1.94 -7.12
CA THR A 79 -1.46 1.24 -7.08
C THR A 79 -0.52 2.01 -6.15
N ALA A 80 0.13 1.31 -5.24
CA ALA A 80 1.17 1.87 -4.38
C ALA A 80 2.51 1.27 -4.77
N ALA A 81 3.43 2.10 -5.25
CA ALA A 81 4.79 1.69 -5.59
C ALA A 81 5.71 2.06 -4.43
N VAL A 82 6.23 1.05 -3.76
CA VAL A 82 7.08 1.19 -2.57
C VAL A 82 8.54 1.08 -3.00
N THR A 83 9.33 2.11 -2.71
CA THR A 83 10.75 2.16 -3.06
C THR A 83 11.61 1.76 -1.86
N LEU A 84 12.44 0.75 -2.05
CA LEU A 84 13.44 0.29 -1.10
C LEU A 84 14.83 0.66 -1.63
N GLU A 85 15.60 1.40 -0.84
CA GLU A 85 16.93 1.85 -1.21
C GLU A 85 17.96 1.47 -0.16
N LYS A 86 19.18 1.19 -0.61
CA LYS A 86 20.30 1.00 0.30
C LYS A 86 20.96 2.34 0.55
N LEU A 87 20.78 2.87 1.75
CA LEU A 87 21.40 4.10 2.22
C LEU A 87 22.59 3.76 3.12
N ASP A 88 23.36 4.77 3.54
CA ASP A 88 24.46 4.59 4.49
C ASP A 88 23.98 3.99 5.81
N SER A 89 22.75 4.31 6.21
CA SER A 89 22.09 3.77 7.41
C SER A 89 21.54 2.35 7.24
N GLY A 90 21.56 1.79 6.03
CA GLY A 90 21.01 0.48 5.70
C GLY A 90 19.84 0.55 4.71
N PHE A 91 19.19 -0.58 4.48
CA PHE A 91 18.02 -0.64 3.61
C PHE A 91 16.87 0.16 4.20
N THR A 92 16.31 1.04 3.39
CA THR A 92 15.30 2.01 3.84
C THR A 92 14.18 2.11 2.82
N ILE A 93 12.94 2.07 3.29
CA ILE A 93 11.78 2.42 2.45
C ILE A 93 11.72 3.95 2.43
N THR A 94 12.09 4.54 1.30
CA THR A 94 12.29 5.99 1.19
C THR A 94 11.09 6.72 0.63
N ALA A 95 10.30 6.07 -0.22
CA ALA A 95 9.18 6.71 -0.90
C ALA A 95 8.09 5.71 -1.24
N ILE A 96 6.87 6.19 -1.29
CA ILE A 96 5.72 5.47 -1.83
C ILE A 96 4.99 6.39 -2.78
N HIS A 97 4.76 5.93 -4.01
CA HIS A 97 3.97 6.68 -4.99
C HIS A 97 2.61 6.01 -5.18
N LEU A 98 1.53 6.76 -4.98
CA LEU A 98 0.16 6.32 -5.19
C LEU A 98 -0.31 6.77 -6.58
N THR A 99 -0.73 5.83 -7.40
CA THR A 99 -1.39 6.10 -8.66
C THR A 99 -2.85 5.71 -8.54
N VAL A 100 -3.75 6.68 -8.71
CA VAL A 100 -5.17 6.52 -8.41
C VAL A 100 -5.99 6.88 -9.64
N LYS A 101 -6.91 5.99 -10.00
CA LYS A 101 -7.92 6.25 -11.03
C LYS A 101 -9.29 5.99 -10.43
N ALA A 102 -10.20 6.97 -10.53
CA ALA A 102 -11.53 6.85 -9.98
C ALA A 102 -12.59 7.17 -11.04
N ARG A 103 -13.64 6.36 -11.05
CA ARG A 103 -14.83 6.62 -11.86
C ARG A 103 -15.93 7.09 -10.93
N ILE A 104 -16.35 8.34 -11.10
CA ILE A 104 -17.32 8.99 -10.22
C ILE A 104 -18.35 9.69 -11.09
N PRO A 105 -19.58 9.18 -11.19
CA PRO A 105 -20.63 9.85 -11.95
C PRO A 105 -20.89 11.28 -11.44
N GLY A 106 -20.89 12.25 -12.32
CA GLY A 106 -21.14 13.64 -11.98
C GLY A 106 -20.06 14.28 -11.12
N ALA A 107 -18.81 13.81 -11.24
CA ALA A 107 -17.72 14.29 -10.42
C ALA A 107 -17.39 15.76 -10.61
N ASP A 108 -17.11 16.43 -9.48
CA ASP A 108 -16.47 17.75 -9.44
C ASP A 108 -14.97 17.53 -9.31
N ALA A 109 -14.20 17.93 -10.32
CA ALA A 109 -12.76 17.67 -10.37
C ALA A 109 -11.99 18.31 -9.21
N ALA A 110 -12.36 19.53 -8.81
CA ALA A 110 -11.70 20.23 -7.69
C ALA A 110 -11.98 19.53 -6.35
N LYS A 111 -13.23 19.13 -6.12
CA LYS A 111 -13.60 18.37 -4.91
C LYS A 111 -12.95 17.00 -4.88
N PHE A 112 -12.82 16.36 -6.04
CA PHE A 112 -12.10 15.09 -6.14
C PHE A 112 -10.62 15.24 -5.72
N GLN A 113 -9.92 16.25 -6.23
CA GLN A 113 -8.51 16.46 -5.87
C GLN A 113 -8.34 16.78 -4.39
N THR A 114 -9.24 17.57 -3.81
CA THR A 114 -9.24 17.84 -2.37
C THR A 114 -9.45 16.56 -1.57
N ALA A 115 -10.43 15.75 -1.95
CA ALA A 115 -10.70 14.47 -1.29
C ALA A 115 -9.49 13.52 -1.39
N ALA A 116 -8.85 13.45 -2.57
CA ALA A 116 -7.67 12.62 -2.78
C ALA A 116 -6.49 13.08 -1.92
N ASN A 117 -6.23 14.38 -1.84
CA ASN A 117 -5.18 14.94 -0.99
C ASN A 117 -5.45 14.67 0.49
N ASN A 118 -6.68 14.82 0.94
CA ASN A 118 -7.08 14.52 2.33
C ASN A 118 -6.90 13.03 2.64
N ALA A 119 -7.28 12.15 1.73
CA ALA A 119 -7.11 10.71 1.88
C ALA A 119 -5.62 10.32 1.94
N LYS A 120 -4.78 10.93 1.09
CA LYS A 120 -3.33 10.70 1.10
C LYS A 120 -2.71 11.04 2.45
N ALA A 121 -3.08 12.18 3.02
CA ALA A 121 -2.54 12.63 4.31
C ALA A 121 -3.15 11.89 5.50
N GLY A 122 -4.43 11.54 5.43
CA GLY A 122 -5.22 11.08 6.56
C GLY A 122 -5.39 9.57 6.69
N CYS A 123 -5.12 8.81 5.65
CA CYS A 123 -5.24 7.35 5.71
C CYS A 123 -4.29 6.82 6.80
N PRO A 124 -4.77 5.93 7.70
CA PRO A 124 -3.95 5.45 8.83
C PRO A 124 -2.61 4.83 8.42
N VAL A 125 -2.55 4.16 7.28
CA VAL A 125 -1.28 3.60 6.78
C VAL A 125 -0.32 4.72 6.35
N SER A 126 -0.80 5.76 5.67
CA SER A 126 0.03 6.93 5.35
C SER A 126 0.63 7.56 6.61
N LYS A 127 -0.16 7.63 7.68
CA LYS A 127 0.28 8.26 8.94
C LYS A 127 1.33 7.45 9.69
N VAL A 128 1.34 6.13 9.54
CA VAL A 128 2.28 5.27 10.26
C VAL A 128 3.61 5.13 9.51
N LEU A 129 3.64 5.38 8.21
CA LEU A 129 4.83 5.20 7.38
C LEU A 129 5.71 6.44 7.40
N ASN A 130 6.98 6.26 7.74
CA ASN A 130 7.99 7.32 7.72
C ASN A 130 8.69 7.36 6.34
N ALA A 131 7.91 7.66 5.30
CA ALA A 131 8.39 7.73 3.92
C ALA A 131 7.77 8.93 3.22
N THR A 132 8.39 9.40 2.15
CA THR A 132 7.80 10.44 1.30
C THR A 132 6.68 9.82 0.47
N ILE A 133 5.47 10.34 0.60
CA ILE A 133 4.31 9.85 -0.13
C ILE A 133 3.93 10.88 -1.20
N THR A 134 3.95 10.44 -2.45
CA THR A 134 3.51 11.23 -3.60
C THR A 134 2.29 10.58 -4.25
N MET A 135 1.59 11.32 -5.09
CA MET A 135 0.35 10.82 -5.68
C MET A 135 0.06 11.46 -7.03
N ASP A 136 -0.42 10.65 -7.95
CA ASP A 136 -1.13 11.08 -9.14
C ASP A 136 -2.56 10.54 -9.05
N ALA A 137 -3.53 11.42 -8.94
CA ALA A 137 -4.94 11.04 -8.84
C ALA A 137 -5.69 11.61 -10.03
N ALA A 138 -6.37 10.74 -10.78
CA ALA A 138 -7.09 11.10 -11.98
C ALA A 138 -8.51 10.52 -11.97
N LEU A 139 -9.44 11.31 -12.51
CA LEU A 139 -10.79 10.84 -12.81
C LEU A 139 -10.77 10.13 -14.16
N GLU A 140 -11.44 8.99 -14.23
CA GLU A 140 -11.73 8.34 -15.51
C GLU A 140 -12.91 9.05 -16.15
N GLY A 141 -12.76 9.36 -17.42
CA GLY A 141 -13.75 10.11 -18.20
C GLY A 141 -15.08 9.37 -18.39
#